data_ff8087acbb640c7dc9c131d3643a01d7
#
_entry.id   ff8087acbb640c7dc9c131d3643a01d7
#
_cell.length_a   1.000
_cell.length_b   1.000
_cell.length_c   1.000
_cell.angle_alpha   90.00
_cell.angle_beta   90.00
_cell.angle_gamma   90.00
#
_symmetry.space_group_name_H-M   'P 1'
#
loop_
_entity.id
_entity.type
_entity.pdbx_description
1 polymer ?
#
loop_
_entity_poly.entity_id
_entity_poly.type
_entity_poly.pdbx_seq_one_letter_code
_entity_poly.pdbx_strand_id
1 'polypeptide(L)'
;YGIIVSSIGEPGAEATGVVVEQVINRRAGNTVGTSVVLGAPMGATSTVWIAPSGVSSGIDDSLVVLNATPLDGTVTVSQIGPAGEVPIAGLESIVLPASGLVSIPVPAGVSSGEVVIRATTPVVVQRMLLRGHDLIGRSAVLAIPTIPSPEVGS
;
A
#
# COMPACT_ATOMS: atom_id res chain seq x y z
N TYR A 1 -11.81 0.89 5.08
CA TYR A 1 -12.48 0.44 3.86
C TYR A 1 -11.61 0.79 2.64
N GLY A 2 -11.65 -0.07 1.60
CA GLY A 2 -11.11 0.20 0.27
C GLY A 2 -12.26 0.55 -0.69
N ILE A 3 -11.95 1.33 -1.72
CA ILE A 3 -12.92 1.72 -2.75
C ILE A 3 -12.33 1.35 -4.10
N ILE A 4 -13.10 0.61 -4.90
CA ILE A 4 -12.81 0.34 -6.30
C ILE A 4 -13.78 1.17 -7.13
N VAL A 5 -13.24 1.97 -8.05
CA VAL A 5 -14.02 2.81 -8.95
C VAL A 5 -13.83 2.29 -10.38
N SER A 6 -14.93 2.06 -11.08
CA SER A 6 -14.92 1.67 -12.49
C SER A 6 -15.85 2.57 -13.30
N SER A 7 -15.46 2.89 -14.52
CA SER A 7 -16.34 3.49 -15.52
C SER A 7 -16.83 2.40 -16.47
N ILE A 8 -18.10 2.48 -16.85
CA ILE A 8 -18.71 1.56 -17.82
C ILE A 8 -19.10 2.41 -19.03
N GLY A 9 -18.54 2.08 -20.20
CA GLY A 9 -18.94 2.70 -21.46
C GLY A 9 -20.33 2.21 -21.92
N GLU A 10 -20.98 2.97 -22.77
CA GLU A 10 -22.17 2.48 -23.46
C GLU A 10 -21.81 1.33 -24.42
N PRO A 11 -22.76 0.43 -24.74
CA PRO A 11 -22.52 -0.64 -25.70
C PRO A 11 -21.96 -0.10 -27.03
N GLY A 12 -20.75 -0.53 -27.39
CA GLY A 12 -20.07 -0.08 -28.61
C GLY A 12 -19.20 1.17 -28.47
N ALA A 13 -19.13 1.79 -27.30
CA ALA A 13 -18.20 2.87 -26.98
C ALA A 13 -17.07 2.39 -26.04
N GLU A 14 -15.88 2.96 -26.21
CA GLU A 14 -14.79 2.74 -25.25
C GLU A 14 -15.14 3.39 -23.90
N ALA A 15 -14.83 2.68 -22.81
CA ALA A 15 -15.01 3.25 -21.47
C ALA A 15 -14.09 4.47 -21.28
N THR A 16 -14.64 5.55 -20.79
CA THR A 16 -13.87 6.76 -20.47
C THR A 16 -12.96 6.47 -19.26
N GLY A 17 -11.69 6.81 -19.37
CA GLY A 17 -10.76 6.73 -18.24
C GLY A 17 -11.20 7.66 -17.10
N VAL A 18 -11.03 7.18 -15.86
CA VAL A 18 -11.31 7.97 -14.65
C VAL A 18 -10.03 8.13 -13.84
N VAL A 19 -9.87 9.28 -13.19
CA VAL A 19 -8.83 9.55 -12.20
C VAL A 19 -9.51 9.59 -10.84
N VAL A 20 -8.94 8.85 -9.89
CA VAL A 20 -9.46 8.78 -8.52
C VAL A 20 -8.47 9.41 -7.57
N GLU A 21 -8.96 10.33 -6.75
CA GLU A 21 -8.19 10.94 -5.66
C GLU A 21 -8.87 10.63 -4.33
N GLN A 22 -8.06 10.35 -3.31
CA GLN A 22 -8.51 10.34 -1.94
C GLN A 22 -7.99 11.57 -1.22
N VAL A 23 -8.89 12.41 -0.73
CA VAL A 23 -8.57 13.55 0.10
C VAL A 23 -8.88 13.20 1.55
N ILE A 24 -7.87 13.26 2.40
CA ILE A 24 -8.00 12.98 3.84
C ILE A 24 -7.84 14.30 4.60
N ASN A 25 -8.93 14.76 5.19
CA ASN A 25 -8.93 15.93 6.07
C ASN A 25 -8.98 15.47 7.53
N ARG A 26 -8.11 15.99 8.35
CA ARG A 26 -8.13 15.80 9.80
C ARG A 26 -8.09 17.13 10.53
N ARG A 27 -8.79 17.17 11.63
CA ARG A 27 -8.83 18.34 12.51
C ARG A 27 -8.61 17.92 13.96
N ALA A 28 -7.73 18.62 14.68
CA ALA A 28 -7.64 18.55 16.12
C ALA A 28 -7.47 19.97 16.66
N GLY A 29 -8.42 20.40 17.45
CA GLY A 29 -8.48 21.79 17.89
C GLY A 29 -8.54 22.74 16.68
N ASN A 30 -7.60 23.66 16.63
CA ASN A 30 -7.48 24.65 15.54
C ASN A 30 -6.54 24.24 14.40
N THR A 31 -5.90 23.06 14.50
CA THR A 31 -4.99 22.57 13.47
C THR A 31 -5.76 21.71 12.48
N VAL A 32 -5.58 21.96 11.20
CA VAL A 32 -6.15 21.20 10.10
C VAL A 32 -5.02 20.62 9.26
N GLY A 33 -5.06 19.33 9.02
CA GLY A 33 -4.16 18.64 8.09
C GLY A 33 -4.95 18.09 6.91
N THR A 34 -4.41 18.27 5.71
CA THR A 34 -4.96 17.70 4.48
C THR A 34 -3.88 16.90 3.79
N SER A 35 -4.22 15.69 3.35
CA SER A 35 -3.37 14.92 2.44
C SER A 35 -4.19 14.42 1.26
N VAL A 36 -3.54 14.35 0.12
CA VAL A 36 -4.13 13.85 -1.12
C VAL A 36 -3.28 12.68 -1.62
N VAL A 37 -3.93 11.62 -2.04
CA VAL A 37 -3.27 10.48 -2.67
C VAL A 37 -4.07 10.05 -3.89
N LEU A 38 -3.37 9.77 -4.97
CA LEU A 38 -3.97 9.19 -6.17
C LEU A 38 -4.30 7.72 -5.93
N GLY A 39 -5.40 7.27 -6.49
CA GLY A 39 -5.75 5.86 -6.55
C GLY A 39 -4.76 5.09 -7.42
N ALA A 40 -4.66 3.79 -7.18
CA ALA A 40 -3.88 2.91 -8.04
C ALA A 40 -4.55 2.84 -9.43
N PRO A 41 -3.79 2.99 -10.53
CA PRO A 41 -4.34 2.85 -11.87
C PRO A 41 -4.81 1.42 -12.13
N MET A 42 -5.71 1.27 -13.09
CA MET A 42 -6.17 -0.04 -13.55
C MET A 42 -4.97 -0.88 -14.00
N GLY A 43 -4.92 -2.13 -13.56
CA GLY A 43 -3.80 -3.04 -13.84
C GLY A 43 -2.57 -2.87 -12.92
N ALA A 44 -2.58 -1.93 -11.98
CA ALA A 44 -1.50 -1.76 -11.01
C ALA A 44 -1.51 -2.78 -9.87
N THR A 45 -2.26 -3.88 -9.98
CA THR A 45 -2.19 -4.97 -9.01
C THR A 45 -0.92 -5.79 -9.24
N SER A 46 -0.24 -6.15 -8.17
CA SER A 46 0.96 -7.00 -8.21
C SER A 46 1.01 -7.92 -7.00
N THR A 47 1.77 -8.99 -7.08
CA THR A 47 2.10 -9.85 -5.94
C THR A 47 3.34 -9.38 -5.19
N VAL A 48 4.10 -8.43 -5.75
CA VAL A 48 5.31 -7.90 -5.11
C VAL A 48 5.31 -6.37 -5.21
N TRP A 49 5.51 -5.72 -4.06
CA TRP A 49 5.52 -4.27 -3.93
C TRP A 49 6.73 -3.81 -3.13
N ILE A 50 7.22 -2.62 -3.44
CA ILE A 50 8.27 -1.95 -2.66
C ILE A 50 7.67 -0.66 -2.09
N ALA A 51 7.64 -0.55 -0.78
CA ALA A 51 7.31 0.69 -0.09
C ALA A 51 8.59 1.49 0.17
N PRO A 52 8.68 2.74 -0.31
CA PRO A 52 9.89 3.53 -0.19
C PRO A 52 10.25 3.82 1.27
N SER A 53 11.54 3.97 1.55
CA SER A 53 12.12 4.30 2.85
C SER A 53 11.91 5.78 3.22
N GLY A 54 12.42 6.17 4.38
CA GLY A 54 12.54 7.57 4.77
C GLY A 54 11.60 8.02 5.86
N VAL A 55 11.09 7.11 6.68
CA VAL A 55 10.31 7.45 7.87
C VAL A 55 11.25 7.75 9.03
N SER A 56 11.16 8.96 9.59
CA SER A 56 11.91 9.36 10.78
C SER A 56 11.25 8.84 12.06
N SER A 57 12.03 8.82 13.15
CA SER A 57 11.49 8.47 14.48
C SER A 57 10.29 9.36 14.87
N GLY A 58 9.32 8.79 15.58
CA GLY A 58 8.13 9.50 16.04
C GLY A 58 7.00 9.58 15.00
N ILE A 59 7.10 8.83 13.91
CA ILE A 59 6.05 8.66 12.91
C ILE A 59 5.50 7.24 13.04
N ASP A 60 4.19 7.11 13.19
CA ASP A 60 3.54 5.81 13.08
C ASP A 60 3.42 5.45 11.61
N ASP A 61 3.93 4.29 11.28
CA ASP A 61 4.00 3.75 9.92
C ASP A 61 3.13 2.51 9.79
N SER A 62 2.38 2.42 8.72
CA SER A 62 1.57 1.24 8.42
C SER A 62 1.46 1.02 6.91
N LEU A 63 1.36 -0.25 6.54
CA LEU A 63 1.02 -0.67 5.18
C LEU A 63 -0.47 -1.00 5.14
N VAL A 64 -1.16 -0.47 4.16
CA VAL A 64 -2.55 -0.82 3.86
C VAL A 64 -2.53 -1.67 2.61
N VAL A 65 -2.94 -2.93 2.74
CA VAL A 65 -2.95 -3.91 1.65
C VAL A 65 -4.39 -4.24 1.30
N LEU A 66 -4.77 -3.97 0.06
CA LEU A 66 -6.09 -4.28 -0.50
C LEU A 66 -6.00 -5.50 -1.41
N ASN A 67 -6.71 -6.55 -1.06
CA ASN A 67 -6.95 -7.69 -1.95
C ASN A 67 -8.19 -7.41 -2.80
N ALA A 68 -7.98 -7.13 -4.07
CA ALA A 68 -9.08 -6.89 -5.01
C ALA A 68 -9.61 -8.20 -5.65
N THR A 69 -9.11 -9.37 -5.22
CA THR A 69 -9.52 -10.68 -5.75
C THR A 69 -10.55 -11.36 -4.85
N PRO A 70 -11.37 -12.29 -5.39
CA PRO A 70 -12.34 -13.05 -4.62
C PRO A 70 -11.70 -14.25 -3.86
N LEU A 71 -10.39 -14.33 -3.78
CA LEU A 71 -9.64 -15.41 -3.13
C LEU A 71 -8.92 -14.87 -1.90
N ASP A 72 -8.92 -15.67 -0.84
CA ASP A 72 -8.07 -15.41 0.32
C ASP A 72 -6.59 -15.53 -0.08
N GLY A 73 -5.75 -14.77 0.61
CA GLY A 73 -4.32 -14.82 0.41
C GLY A 73 -3.55 -14.60 1.71
N THR A 74 -2.24 -14.51 1.57
CA THR A 74 -1.33 -14.14 2.67
C THR A 74 -0.37 -13.06 2.20
N VAL A 75 0.11 -12.28 3.16
CA VAL A 75 1.11 -11.23 2.93
C VAL A 75 2.30 -11.50 3.82
N THR A 76 3.49 -11.39 3.25
CA THR A 76 4.77 -11.36 3.95
C THR A 76 5.38 -9.99 3.80
N VAL A 77 5.93 -9.44 4.87
CA VAL A 77 6.63 -8.15 4.86
C VAL A 77 8.08 -8.35 5.27
N SER A 78 8.98 -7.84 4.47
CA SER A 78 10.44 -7.94 4.65
C SER A 78 11.08 -6.57 4.53
N GLN A 79 12.27 -6.41 5.04
CA GLN A 79 13.10 -5.21 4.88
C GLN A 79 14.30 -5.50 3.99
N ILE A 80 14.69 -4.55 3.15
CA ILE A 80 15.94 -4.63 2.41
C ILE A 80 17.07 -4.13 3.31
N GLY A 81 17.98 -5.04 3.64
CA GLY A 81 19.21 -4.76 4.38
C GLY A 81 20.45 -4.91 3.51
N PRO A 82 21.64 -4.64 4.04
CA PRO A 82 22.91 -4.77 3.31
C PRO A 82 23.19 -6.18 2.78
N ALA A 83 22.64 -7.20 3.44
CA ALA A 83 22.77 -8.60 3.05
C ALA A 83 21.61 -9.11 2.16
N GLY A 84 20.72 -8.23 1.74
CA GLY A 84 19.53 -8.57 0.96
C GLY A 84 18.23 -8.45 1.75
N GLU A 85 17.20 -9.14 1.30
CA GLU A 85 15.87 -9.13 1.89
C GLU A 85 15.85 -9.94 3.19
N VAL A 86 15.39 -9.34 4.29
CA VAL A 86 15.27 -9.96 5.61
C VAL A 86 13.81 -9.86 6.08
N PRO A 87 13.17 -11.00 6.42
CA PRO A 87 11.81 -10.99 6.96
C PRO A 87 11.71 -10.17 8.25
N ILE A 88 10.60 -9.47 8.43
CA ILE A 88 10.31 -8.73 9.66
C ILE A 88 9.56 -9.66 10.61
N ALA A 89 10.11 -9.84 11.81
CA ALA A 89 9.53 -10.72 12.82
C ALA A 89 8.06 -10.36 13.13
N GLY A 90 7.19 -11.36 13.06
CA GLY A 90 5.74 -11.20 13.24
C GLY A 90 4.98 -10.75 12.01
N LEU A 91 5.66 -10.50 10.87
CA LEU A 91 5.05 -10.10 9.61
C LEU A 91 5.31 -11.12 8.47
N GLU A 92 5.66 -12.35 8.83
CA GLU A 92 6.02 -13.41 7.85
C GLU A 92 4.81 -14.06 7.20
N SER A 93 3.63 -13.97 7.82
CA SER A 93 2.40 -14.56 7.27
C SER A 93 1.16 -13.88 7.84
N ILE A 94 0.64 -12.92 7.13
CA ILE A 94 -0.54 -12.16 7.52
C ILE A 94 -1.68 -12.60 6.62
N VAL A 95 -2.80 -13.05 7.22
CA VAL A 95 -3.99 -13.44 6.47
C VAL A 95 -4.60 -12.23 5.79
N LEU A 96 -4.88 -12.37 4.51
CA LEU A 96 -5.49 -11.36 3.66
C LEU A 96 -6.83 -11.89 3.12
N PRO A 97 -7.97 -11.49 3.68
CA PRO A 97 -9.27 -11.99 3.25
C PRO A 97 -9.58 -11.64 1.79
N ALA A 98 -10.37 -12.46 1.14
CA ALA A 98 -10.93 -12.21 -0.18
C ALA A 98 -11.67 -10.87 -0.22
N SER A 99 -11.41 -10.05 -1.22
CA SER A 99 -11.99 -8.70 -1.35
C SER A 99 -11.81 -7.83 -0.10
N GLY A 100 -10.78 -8.15 0.70
CA GLY A 100 -10.53 -7.56 2.00
C GLY A 100 -9.39 -6.55 2.01
N LEU A 101 -9.28 -5.84 3.12
CA LEU A 101 -8.23 -4.88 3.38
C LEU A 101 -7.63 -5.14 4.76
N VAL A 102 -6.31 -5.17 4.85
CA VAL A 102 -5.58 -5.26 6.12
C VAL A 102 -4.68 -4.05 6.30
N SER A 103 -4.55 -3.62 7.55
CA SER A 103 -3.58 -2.58 7.95
C SER A 103 -2.51 -3.24 8.81
N ILE A 104 -1.27 -3.13 8.37
CA ILE A 104 -0.11 -3.80 8.96
C ILE A 104 0.80 -2.72 9.56
N PRO A 105 0.88 -2.59 10.88
CA PRO A 105 1.86 -1.69 11.51
C PRO A 105 3.28 -2.10 11.17
N VAL A 106 4.12 -1.15 10.76
CA VAL A 106 5.54 -1.38 10.52
C VAL A 106 6.31 -1.00 11.80
N PRO A 107 7.11 -1.91 12.38
CA PRO A 107 7.86 -1.63 13.59
C PRO A 107 8.82 -0.44 13.41
N ALA A 108 8.94 0.41 14.43
CA ALA A 108 9.71 1.66 14.37
C ALA A 108 11.18 1.48 13.96
N GLY A 109 11.81 0.36 14.31
CA GLY A 109 13.20 0.05 13.92
C GLY A 109 13.38 -0.31 12.44
N VAL A 110 12.29 -0.63 11.75
CA VAL A 110 12.26 -1.10 10.34
C VAL A 110 11.88 0.03 9.40
N SER A 111 11.11 0.98 9.87
CA SER A 111 10.47 2.01 9.04
C SER A 111 11.46 2.94 8.31
N SER A 112 12.74 2.95 8.70
CA SER A 112 13.79 3.73 8.02
C SER A 112 14.32 3.09 6.73
N GLY A 113 14.06 1.80 6.51
CA GLY A 113 14.50 1.05 5.33
C GLY A 113 13.41 0.87 4.28
N GLU A 114 13.80 0.39 3.11
CA GLU A 114 12.84 -0.07 2.10
C GLU A 114 12.17 -1.35 2.57
N VAL A 115 10.85 -1.41 2.38
CA VAL A 115 10.04 -2.54 2.79
C VAL A 115 9.49 -3.24 1.55
N VAL A 116 9.70 -4.55 1.48
CA VAL A 116 9.16 -5.41 0.42
C VAL A 116 7.92 -6.12 0.94
N ILE A 117 6.86 -6.06 0.18
CA ILE A 117 5.60 -6.72 0.46
C ILE A 117 5.37 -7.78 -0.62
N ARG A 118 5.23 -9.05 -0.17
CA ARG A 118 4.92 -10.17 -1.06
C ARG A 118 3.56 -10.75 -0.68
N ALA A 119 2.70 -10.90 -1.68
CA ALA A 119 1.37 -11.47 -1.48
C ALA A 119 1.19 -12.70 -2.37
N THR A 120 0.36 -13.65 -1.93
CA THR A 120 0.00 -14.84 -2.72
C THR A 120 -1.07 -14.56 -3.77
N THR A 121 -1.76 -13.41 -3.65
CA THR A 121 -2.76 -12.91 -4.61
C THR A 121 -2.37 -11.51 -5.08
N PRO A 122 -2.80 -11.07 -6.27
CA PRO A 122 -2.59 -9.68 -6.71
C PRO A 122 -3.25 -8.68 -5.76
N VAL A 123 -2.48 -7.73 -5.27
CA VAL A 123 -2.91 -6.71 -4.29
C VAL A 123 -2.55 -5.31 -4.75
N VAL A 124 -3.12 -4.32 -4.06
CA VAL A 124 -2.67 -2.92 -4.09
C VAL A 124 -2.13 -2.56 -2.72
N VAL A 125 -0.96 -1.94 -2.66
CA VAL A 125 -0.31 -1.55 -1.40
C VAL A 125 -0.13 -0.05 -1.32
N GLN A 126 -0.53 0.51 -0.19
CA GLN A 126 -0.34 1.91 0.17
C GLN A 126 0.39 2.00 1.51
N ARG A 127 1.39 2.85 1.61
CA ARG A 127 2.05 3.20 2.88
C ARG A 127 1.36 4.41 3.49
N MET A 128 1.00 4.28 4.76
CA MET A 128 0.33 5.33 5.54
C MET A 128 1.23 5.79 6.66
N LEU A 129 1.47 7.09 6.74
CA LEU A 129 2.31 7.72 7.75
C LEU A 129 1.46 8.65 8.62
N LEU A 130 1.51 8.45 9.94
CA LEU A 130 0.88 9.31 10.92
C LEU A 130 1.97 10.07 11.66
N ARG A 131 1.94 11.39 11.60
CA ARG A 131 2.91 12.25 12.28
C ARG A 131 2.41 12.63 13.66
N GLY A 132 3.15 12.18 14.68
CA GLY A 132 3.20 12.64 16.06
C GLY A 132 1.90 12.88 16.82
N HIS A 133 2.00 12.93 18.14
CA HIS A 133 0.88 13.16 19.06
C HIS A 133 0.14 14.48 18.80
N ASP A 134 0.85 15.52 18.31
CA ASP A 134 0.31 16.85 18.09
C ASP A 134 0.15 17.20 16.61
N LEU A 135 0.75 16.41 15.70
CA LEU A 135 0.66 16.61 14.27
C LEU A 135 -0.41 15.69 13.70
N ILE A 136 -1.50 16.29 13.30
CA ILE A 136 -2.65 15.63 12.69
C ILE A 136 -2.36 15.33 11.21
N GLY A 137 -1.09 15.26 10.87
CA GLY A 137 -0.64 14.93 9.54
C GLY A 137 -0.78 13.45 9.27
N ARG A 138 -1.65 13.08 8.34
CA ARG A 138 -1.64 11.77 7.70
C ARG A 138 -1.15 11.95 6.28
N SER A 139 -0.09 11.26 5.92
CA SER A 139 0.32 11.14 4.52
C SER A 139 0.09 9.70 4.06
N ALA A 140 -0.26 9.55 2.80
CA ALA A 140 -0.37 8.26 2.17
C ALA A 140 0.42 8.31 0.86
N VAL A 141 1.10 7.22 0.53
CA VAL A 141 1.81 7.05 -0.73
C VAL A 141 1.55 5.65 -1.26
N LEU A 142 1.27 5.55 -2.55
CA LEU A 142 1.19 4.26 -3.21
C LEU A 142 2.59 3.63 -3.25
N ALA A 143 2.70 2.38 -2.83
CA ALA A 143 3.93 1.62 -3.01
C ALA A 143 4.18 1.36 -4.51
N ILE A 144 5.36 0.92 -4.85
CA ILE A 144 5.78 0.68 -6.24
C ILE A 144 5.57 -0.80 -6.54
N PRO A 145 4.69 -1.17 -7.49
CA PRO A 145 4.54 -2.54 -7.91
C PRO A 145 5.80 -2.97 -8.69
N THR A 146 6.32 -4.13 -8.37
CA THR A 146 7.35 -4.73 -9.23
C THR A 146 6.66 -5.51 -10.34
N ILE A 147 7.06 -5.24 -11.56
CA ILE A 147 6.67 -6.06 -12.70
C ILE A 147 7.55 -7.31 -12.63
N PRO A 148 6.98 -8.53 -12.62
CA PRO A 148 7.80 -9.74 -12.74
C PRO A 148 8.66 -9.59 -14.01
N SER A 149 9.99 -9.69 -13.87
CA SER A 149 10.84 -9.78 -15.06
C SER A 149 10.35 -10.95 -15.88
N PRO A 150 10.12 -10.78 -17.20
CA PRO A 150 9.86 -11.93 -18.05
C PRO A 150 11.03 -12.90 -17.84
N GLU A 151 10.72 -14.15 -17.48
CA GLU A 151 11.74 -15.17 -17.38
C GLU A 151 12.45 -15.21 -18.74
N VAL A 152 13.74 -14.85 -18.72
CA VAL A 152 14.60 -15.06 -19.89
C VAL A 152 14.73 -16.57 -19.99
N GLY A 153 13.89 -17.17 -20.83
CA GLY A 153 13.92 -18.60 -21.09
C GLY A 153 15.32 -19.02 -21.52
N SER A 154 15.92 -19.88 -20.74
CA SER A 154 17.17 -20.56 -21.00
C SER A 154 16.98 -21.67 -22.05
#